data_3c5dc9dff3d61b97be8598502a36d64b
#
_entry.id   3c5dc9dff3d61b97be8598502a36d64b
#
_cell.length_a   1.000
_cell.length_b   1.000
_cell.length_c   1.000
_cell.angle_alpha   90.00
_cell.angle_beta   90.00
_cell.angle_gamma   90.00
#
_symmetry.space_group_name_H-M   'P 1'
#
loop_
_entity.id
_entity.type
_entity.pdbx_description
1 polymer ?
#
loop_
_entity_poly.entity_id
_entity_poly.type
_entity_poly.pdbx_seq_one_letter_code
_entity_poly.pdbx_strand_id
1 'polypeptide(L)'
;ANDMITRLGECGLLDKYLSSGNYQHEIYKEINGVLVKGYLDCLGDGFIVDSKSTRSIDKFRYDVKSFCYDIQAYIYSKATGVNDFYWLVQEKTYPYFPAIVKCTDETMFSGEMKFHDAVENINKWLDGGTKASAHYAEFKV
;
A
#
# COMPACT_ATOMS: atom_id res chain seq x y z
N ALA A 1 7.64 -12.55 16.26
CA ALA A 1 6.40 -11.79 16.17
C ALA A 1 6.10 -11.04 17.47
N ASN A 2 6.16 -11.71 18.63
CA ASN A 2 5.86 -11.05 19.92
C ASN A 2 6.84 -9.91 20.24
N ASP A 3 8.12 -10.07 19.93
CA ASP A 3 9.14 -9.04 20.17
C ASP A 3 8.93 -7.80 19.30
N MET A 4 8.46 -7.98 18.08
CA MET A 4 8.10 -6.88 17.19
C MET A 4 6.91 -6.08 17.75
N ILE A 5 5.87 -6.75 18.21
CA ILE A 5 4.68 -6.12 18.81
C ILE A 5 5.06 -5.37 20.09
N THR A 6 5.87 -5.96 20.95
CA THR A 6 6.38 -5.33 22.16
C THR A 6 7.12 -4.04 21.82
N ARG A 7 8.00 -4.07 20.83
CA ARG A 7 8.76 -2.89 20.42
C ARG A 7 7.88 -1.77 19.87
N LEU A 8 6.85 -2.10 19.10
CA LEU A 8 5.87 -1.11 18.65
C LEU A 8 5.13 -0.46 19.81
N GLY A 9 4.75 -1.24 20.83
CA GLY A 9 4.11 -0.72 22.03
C GLY A 9 5.01 0.23 22.83
N GLU A 10 6.28 -0.13 22.99
CA GLU A 10 7.26 0.67 23.72
C GLU A 10 7.53 2.04 23.10
N CYS A 11 7.49 2.16 21.77
CA CYS A 11 7.76 3.43 21.08
C CYS A 11 6.55 4.36 20.96
N GLY A 12 5.37 3.94 21.41
CA GLY A 12 4.14 4.76 21.40
C GLY A 12 3.48 4.91 20.02
N LEU A 13 3.99 4.25 18.99
CA LEU A 13 3.41 4.34 17.64
C LEU A 13 2.05 3.67 17.54
N LEU A 14 1.82 2.60 18.30
CA LEU A 14 0.51 1.96 18.37
C LEU A 14 -0.55 2.92 18.91
N ASP A 15 -0.25 3.62 20.00
CA ASP A 15 -1.19 4.54 20.61
C ASP A 15 -1.50 5.73 19.70
N LYS A 16 -0.47 6.27 19.05
CA LYS A 16 -0.62 7.46 18.23
C LYS A 16 -1.38 7.19 16.91
N TYR A 17 -1.09 6.10 16.23
CA TYR A 17 -1.57 5.85 14.88
C TYR A 17 -2.60 4.73 14.77
N LEU A 18 -2.68 3.83 15.72
CA LEU A 18 -3.51 2.64 15.61
C LEU A 18 -4.61 2.53 16.65
N SER A 19 -4.55 3.25 17.77
CA SER A 19 -5.48 3.06 18.90
C SER A 19 -6.93 3.48 18.62
N SER A 20 -7.17 4.42 17.70
CA SER A 20 -8.49 4.98 17.42
C SER A 20 -9.03 4.68 16.02
N GLY A 21 -8.34 3.87 15.25
CA GLY A 21 -8.73 3.59 13.88
C GLY A 21 -9.65 2.38 13.70
N ASN A 22 -10.27 2.29 12.54
CA ASN A 22 -10.95 1.10 12.08
C ASN A 22 -9.92 0.15 11.44
N TYR A 23 -9.78 -1.04 12.03
CA TYR A 23 -8.86 -2.05 11.53
C TYR A 23 -9.50 -2.93 10.47
N GLN A 24 -8.71 -3.38 9.51
CA GLN A 24 -9.16 -4.25 8.43
C GLN A 24 -10.42 -3.69 7.73
N HIS A 25 -10.41 -2.37 7.54
CA HIS A 25 -11.52 -1.68 6.89
C HIS A 25 -11.64 -2.09 5.42
N GLU A 26 -12.77 -2.68 5.06
CA GLU A 26 -13.02 -3.08 3.67
C GLU A 26 -13.29 -1.87 2.79
N ILE A 27 -12.61 -1.83 1.65
CA ILE A 27 -12.94 -0.90 0.56
C ILE A 27 -13.49 -1.68 -0.62
N TYR A 28 -14.52 -1.12 -1.25
CA TYR A 28 -15.13 -1.64 -2.45
C TYR A 28 -15.61 -0.45 -3.27
N LYS A 29 -14.83 -0.05 -4.26
CA LYS A 29 -15.10 1.17 -5.01
C LYS A 29 -14.67 1.08 -6.45
N GLU A 30 -15.45 1.71 -7.33
CA GLU A 30 -15.04 1.93 -8.72
C GLU A 30 -14.11 3.15 -8.81
N ILE A 31 -12.95 2.94 -9.40
CA ILE A 31 -11.95 3.97 -9.67
C ILE A 31 -11.60 3.90 -11.15
N ASN A 32 -11.87 4.97 -11.90
CA ASN A 32 -11.60 5.03 -13.36
C ASN A 32 -12.19 3.86 -14.14
N GLY A 33 -13.40 3.44 -13.80
CA GLY A 33 -14.11 2.33 -14.46
C GLY A 33 -13.65 0.94 -14.01
N VAL A 34 -12.73 0.84 -13.07
CA VAL A 34 -12.27 -0.43 -12.51
C VAL A 34 -12.78 -0.58 -11.09
N LEU A 35 -13.41 -1.72 -10.83
CA LEU A 35 -13.88 -2.06 -9.50
C LEU A 35 -12.71 -2.56 -8.66
N VAL A 36 -12.43 -1.84 -7.58
CA VAL A 36 -11.33 -2.15 -6.66
C VAL A 36 -11.89 -2.65 -5.34
N LYS A 37 -11.35 -3.75 -4.86
CA LYS A 37 -11.62 -4.31 -3.54
C LYS A 37 -10.32 -4.45 -2.77
N GLY A 38 -10.34 -4.12 -1.50
CA GLY A 38 -9.19 -4.30 -0.61
C GLY A 38 -9.54 -4.10 0.84
N TYR A 39 -8.54 -4.27 1.69
CA TYR A 39 -8.64 -4.06 3.12
C TYR A 39 -7.53 -3.13 3.57
N LEU A 40 -7.93 -2.05 4.25
CA LEU A 40 -6.99 -1.16 4.92
C LEU A 40 -6.57 -1.75 6.26
N ASP A 41 -5.31 -1.70 6.59
CA ASP A 41 -4.87 -2.13 7.91
C ASP A 41 -5.47 -1.25 9.01
N CYS A 42 -5.43 0.07 8.83
CA CYS A 42 -6.06 1.01 9.74
C CYS A 42 -6.54 2.27 8.99
N LEU A 43 -7.81 2.61 9.17
CA LEU A 43 -8.39 3.90 8.77
C LEU A 43 -8.63 4.72 10.03
N GLY A 44 -7.83 5.76 10.22
CA GLY A 44 -7.98 6.72 11.31
C GLY A 44 -8.87 7.90 10.94
N ASP A 45 -8.94 8.88 11.83
CA ASP A 45 -9.65 10.13 11.57
C ASP A 45 -8.78 11.05 10.70
N GLY A 46 -9.07 11.03 9.40
CA GLY A 46 -8.35 11.83 8.41
C GLY A 46 -7.01 11.26 7.93
N PHE A 47 -6.67 10.02 8.28
CA PHE A 47 -5.45 9.39 7.82
C PHE A 47 -5.60 7.88 7.64
N ILE A 48 -4.71 7.31 6.83
CA ILE A 48 -4.61 5.86 6.61
C ILE A 48 -3.24 5.41 7.09
N VAL A 49 -3.17 4.27 7.76
CA VAL A 49 -1.92 3.60 8.11
C VAL A 49 -1.92 2.19 7.57
N ASP A 50 -0.86 1.85 6.86
CA ASP A 50 -0.61 0.52 6.34
C ASP A 50 0.69 -0.03 6.95
N SER A 51 0.63 -1.23 7.48
CA SER A 51 1.76 -1.85 8.16
C SER A 51 2.64 -2.62 7.19
N LYS A 52 3.93 -2.38 7.23
CA LYS A 52 4.93 -3.05 6.40
C LYS A 52 6.12 -3.51 7.24
N SER A 53 6.67 -4.64 6.87
CA SER A 53 7.96 -5.06 7.38
C SER A 53 9.05 -4.90 6.31
N THR A 54 10.25 -4.53 6.73
CA THR A 54 11.39 -4.33 5.83
C THR A 54 12.66 -4.95 6.40
N ARG A 55 13.65 -5.15 5.56
CA ARG A 55 15.00 -5.51 6.00
C ARG A 55 15.76 -4.33 6.57
N SER A 56 15.46 -3.12 6.08
CA SER A 56 16.12 -1.89 6.51
C SER A 56 15.20 -0.70 6.23
N ILE A 57 14.97 0.11 7.26
CA ILE A 57 14.17 1.34 7.14
C ILE A 57 14.80 2.30 6.13
N ASP A 58 16.13 2.43 6.13
CA ASP A 58 16.85 3.31 5.21
C ASP A 58 16.60 2.97 3.73
N LYS A 59 16.30 1.70 3.45
CA LYS A 59 16.03 1.21 2.10
C LYS A 59 14.55 1.12 1.76
N PHE A 60 13.67 1.40 2.70
CA PHE A 60 12.22 1.26 2.51
C PHE A 60 11.69 2.08 1.33
N ARG A 61 12.28 3.24 1.04
CA ARG A 61 11.93 4.04 -0.14
C ARG A 61 12.08 3.27 -1.47
N TYR A 62 13.01 2.34 -1.54
CA TYR A 62 13.18 1.47 -2.71
C TYR A 62 12.13 0.35 -2.72
N ASP A 63 11.76 -0.14 -1.53
CA ASP A 63 10.70 -1.13 -1.39
C ASP A 63 9.35 -0.56 -1.87
N VAL A 64 9.06 0.70 -1.59
CA VAL A 64 7.85 1.39 -2.07
C VAL A 64 7.72 1.30 -3.58
N LYS A 65 8.82 1.52 -4.31
CA LYS A 65 8.83 1.43 -5.77
C LYS A 65 8.81 -0.02 -6.27
N SER A 66 9.62 -0.88 -5.68
CA SER A 66 9.79 -2.28 -6.12
C SER A 66 8.57 -3.14 -5.88
N PHE A 67 7.86 -2.90 -4.77
CA PHE A 67 6.64 -3.64 -4.41
C PHE A 67 5.35 -2.90 -4.74
N CYS A 68 5.45 -1.77 -5.45
CA CYS A 68 4.30 -0.97 -5.87
C CYS A 68 3.41 -0.51 -4.71
N TYR A 69 3.99 -0.19 -3.55
CA TYR A 69 3.24 0.35 -2.42
C TYR A 69 2.65 1.73 -2.71
N ASP A 70 3.22 2.47 -3.64
CA ASP A 70 2.70 3.72 -4.16
C ASP A 70 1.33 3.55 -4.85
N ILE A 71 1.13 2.48 -5.61
CA ILE A 71 -0.18 2.15 -6.20
C ILE A 71 -1.20 1.87 -5.11
N GLN A 72 -0.82 1.10 -4.10
CA GLN A 72 -1.68 0.79 -2.96
C GLN A 72 -2.11 2.06 -2.23
N ALA A 73 -1.16 2.96 -1.96
CA ALA A 73 -1.44 4.25 -1.34
C ALA A 73 -2.44 5.08 -2.15
N TYR A 74 -2.25 5.17 -3.47
CA TYR A 74 -3.16 5.87 -4.36
C TYR A 74 -4.57 5.27 -4.34
N ILE A 75 -4.68 3.96 -4.52
CA ILE A 75 -5.98 3.26 -4.53
C ILE A 75 -6.73 3.49 -3.23
N TYR A 76 -6.06 3.34 -2.10
CA TYR A 76 -6.69 3.47 -0.79
C TYR A 76 -7.10 4.92 -0.49
N SER A 77 -6.28 5.88 -0.88
CA SER A 77 -6.62 7.30 -0.76
C SER A 77 -7.82 7.68 -1.63
N LYS A 78 -7.87 7.20 -2.85
CA LYS A 78 -9.02 7.43 -3.75
C LYS A 78 -10.29 6.75 -3.24
N ALA A 79 -10.21 5.54 -2.75
CA ALA A 79 -11.36 4.79 -2.26
C ALA A 79 -11.99 5.41 -1.02
N THR A 80 -11.20 6.00 -0.15
CA THR A 80 -11.66 6.59 1.13
C THR A 80 -11.86 8.09 1.09
N GLY A 81 -11.25 8.79 0.13
CA GLY A 81 -11.21 10.26 0.10
C GLY A 81 -10.19 10.85 1.09
N VAL A 82 -9.36 10.03 1.72
CA VAL A 82 -8.34 10.43 2.70
C VAL A 82 -6.98 10.50 2.02
N ASN A 83 -6.32 11.67 2.09
CA ASN A 83 -5.05 11.89 1.40
C ASN A 83 -3.81 11.64 2.26
N ASP A 84 -3.93 11.76 3.58
CA ASP A 84 -2.82 11.50 4.48
C ASP A 84 -2.61 9.99 4.65
N PHE A 85 -1.60 9.48 3.97
CA PHE A 85 -1.23 8.07 3.98
C PHE A 85 0.14 7.86 4.62
N TYR A 86 0.21 6.89 5.54
CA TYR A 86 1.43 6.54 6.26
C TYR A 86 1.70 5.05 6.17
N TRP A 87 2.96 4.67 6.09
CA TRP A 87 3.42 3.32 6.35
C TRP A 87 3.99 3.24 7.76
N LEU A 88 3.46 2.32 8.56
CA LEU A 88 4.09 1.88 9.80
C LEU A 88 5.07 0.77 9.44
N VAL A 89 6.35 1.13 9.37
CA VAL A 89 7.40 0.23 8.90
C VAL A 89 8.18 -0.31 10.08
N GLN A 90 8.45 -1.61 10.08
CA GLN A 90 9.26 -2.23 11.12
C GLN A 90 10.31 -3.15 10.52
N GLU A 91 11.52 -3.08 11.05
CA GLU A 91 12.59 -3.99 10.65
C GLU A 91 12.33 -5.42 11.15
N LYS A 92 12.66 -6.41 10.30
CA LYS A 92 12.46 -7.84 10.59
C LYS A 92 13.48 -8.41 11.56
N THR A 93 14.60 -7.71 11.78
CA THR A 93 15.71 -8.16 12.61
C THR A 93 15.82 -7.33 13.86
N TYR A 94 16.31 -7.97 14.95
CA TYR A 94 16.56 -7.25 16.21
C TYR A 94 17.47 -6.04 15.95
N PRO A 95 17.19 -4.85 16.56
CA PRO A 95 16.18 -4.60 17.60
C PRO A 95 14.77 -4.25 17.09
N TYR A 96 14.39 -4.58 15.87
CA TYR A 96 13.05 -4.39 15.29
C TYR A 96 12.61 -2.92 15.27
N PHE A 97 13.49 -2.05 14.82
CA PHE A 97 13.21 -0.61 14.77
C PHE A 97 11.95 -0.29 13.98
N PRO A 98 11.00 0.43 14.59
CA PRO A 98 9.84 0.94 13.89
C PRO A 98 10.06 2.35 13.38
N ALA A 99 9.37 2.71 12.30
CA ALA A 99 9.31 4.06 11.78
C ALA A 99 7.94 4.36 11.18
N ILE A 100 7.54 5.62 11.22
CA ILE A 100 6.42 6.13 10.44
C ILE A 100 6.98 6.83 9.21
N VAL A 101 6.53 6.41 8.05
CA VAL A 101 6.92 6.98 6.76
C VAL A 101 5.68 7.59 6.11
N LYS A 102 5.67 8.90 5.94
CA LYS A 102 4.56 9.58 5.24
C LYS A 102 4.71 9.40 3.73
N CYS A 103 3.62 9.04 3.08
CA CYS A 103 3.55 9.08 1.63
C CYS A 103 3.57 10.52 1.13
N THR A 104 4.57 10.87 0.33
CA THR A 104 4.68 12.21 -0.26
C THR A 104 3.74 12.36 -1.45
N ASP A 105 3.43 13.60 -1.82
CA ASP A 105 2.62 13.90 -3.00
C ASP A 105 3.25 13.35 -4.28
N GLU A 106 4.59 13.38 -4.38
CA GLU A 106 5.33 12.78 -5.49
C GLU A 106 5.14 11.27 -5.56
N THR A 107 5.19 10.59 -4.42
CA THR A 107 4.96 9.14 -4.36
C THR A 107 3.50 8.80 -4.67
N MET A 108 2.56 9.61 -4.19
CA MET A 108 1.14 9.45 -4.50
C MET A 108 0.88 9.63 -6.00
N PHE A 109 1.49 10.62 -6.62
CA PHE A 109 1.41 10.85 -8.07
C PHE A 109 2.02 9.69 -8.87
N SER A 110 3.15 9.15 -8.44
CA SER A 110 3.73 7.93 -9.04
C SER A 110 2.75 6.76 -9.00
N GLY A 111 2.08 6.56 -7.88
CA GLY A 111 1.04 5.54 -7.74
C GLY A 111 -0.14 5.76 -8.67
N GLU A 112 -0.59 7.00 -8.81
CA GLU A 112 -1.64 7.39 -9.75
C GLU A 112 -1.28 7.03 -11.19
N MET A 113 -0.09 7.42 -11.65
CA MET A 113 0.37 7.14 -13.02
C MET A 113 0.45 5.64 -13.28
N LYS A 114 1.02 4.88 -12.37
CA LYS A 114 1.09 3.41 -12.48
C LYS A 114 -0.29 2.76 -12.48
N PHE A 115 -1.23 3.28 -11.68
CA PHE A 115 -2.60 2.79 -11.67
C PHE A 115 -3.28 3.02 -13.02
N HIS A 116 -3.13 4.21 -13.61
CA HIS A 116 -3.69 4.53 -14.92
C HIS A 116 -3.12 3.62 -16.02
N ASP A 117 -1.80 3.38 -16.00
CA ASP A 117 -1.16 2.47 -16.94
C ASP A 117 -1.68 1.03 -16.78
N ALA A 118 -1.87 0.58 -15.55
CA ALA A 118 -2.43 -0.74 -15.26
C ALA A 118 -3.87 -0.86 -15.75
N VAL A 119 -4.70 0.15 -15.54
CA VAL A 119 -6.09 0.19 -16.04
C VAL A 119 -6.13 0.17 -17.57
N GLU A 120 -5.28 0.95 -18.21
CA GLU A 120 -5.19 0.95 -19.68
C GLU A 120 -4.80 -0.42 -20.23
N ASN A 121 -3.84 -1.07 -19.59
CA ASN A 121 -3.42 -2.42 -19.98
C ASN A 121 -4.51 -3.47 -19.75
N ILE A 122 -5.26 -3.38 -18.64
CA ILE A 122 -6.41 -4.25 -18.37
C ILE A 122 -7.49 -4.06 -19.44
N ASN A 123 -7.81 -2.81 -19.79
CA ASN A 123 -8.81 -2.50 -20.80
C ASN A 123 -8.40 -3.02 -22.19
N LYS A 124 -7.15 -2.83 -22.57
CA LYS A 124 -6.60 -3.40 -23.81
C LYS A 124 -6.69 -4.91 -23.84
N TRP A 125 -6.42 -5.56 -22.72
CA TRP A 125 -6.51 -7.01 -22.58
C TRP A 125 -7.97 -7.50 -22.69
N LEU A 126 -8.92 -6.82 -22.05
CA LEU A 126 -10.35 -7.14 -22.11
C LEU A 126 -10.92 -6.92 -23.53
N ASP A 127 -10.59 -5.80 -24.17
CA ASP A 127 -11.04 -5.46 -25.53
C ASP A 127 -10.39 -6.39 -26.58
N GLY A 128 -9.19 -6.90 -26.29
CA GLY A 128 -8.46 -7.81 -27.14
C GLY A 128 -9.09 -9.20 -27.32
N GLY A 129 -9.99 -9.61 -26.44
CA GLY A 129 -10.64 -10.93 -26.48
C GLY A 129 -9.62 -12.06 -26.58
N THR A 130 -9.62 -12.77 -27.74
CA THR A 130 -8.68 -13.87 -27.99
C THR A 130 -7.20 -13.45 -28.02
N LYS A 131 -6.90 -12.17 -28.16
CA LYS A 131 -5.52 -11.64 -28.07
C LYS A 131 -5.01 -11.59 -26.65
N ALA A 132 -5.86 -11.79 -25.66
CA ALA A 132 -5.46 -11.84 -24.25
C ALA A 132 -4.35 -12.88 -24.01
N SER A 133 -4.40 -14.01 -24.69
CA SER A 133 -3.37 -15.05 -24.61
C SER A 133 -2.00 -14.61 -25.12
N ALA A 134 -1.96 -13.60 -26.00
CA ALA A 134 -0.71 -13.07 -26.55
C ALA A 134 0.04 -12.14 -25.58
N HIS A 135 -0.61 -11.74 -24.48
CA HIS A 135 -0.04 -10.84 -23.48
C HIS A 135 0.51 -11.55 -22.24
N TYR A 136 0.39 -12.85 -22.15
CA TYR A 136 1.03 -13.58 -21.09
C TYR A 136 2.44 -14.04 -21.50
N ALA A 137 3.36 -14.02 -20.57
CA ALA A 137 4.72 -14.45 -20.77
C ALA A 137 4.96 -15.80 -20.12
N GLU A 138 5.55 -16.73 -20.89
CA GLU A 138 6.01 -18.01 -20.40
C GLU A 138 7.48 -17.90 -19.97
N PHE A 139 7.75 -18.21 -18.69
CA PHE A 139 9.11 -18.22 -18.18
C PHE A 139 9.53 -19.66 -17.91
N LYS A 140 10.68 -20.03 -18.46
CA LYS A 140 11.37 -21.27 -18.11
C LYS A 140 12.53 -20.95 -17.16
N VAL A 141 12.46 -21.50 -16.00
CA VAL A 141 13.47 -21.33 -14.96
C VAL A 141 14.30 -22.57 -14.81
#